data_95dcb91eb2763dfddcd4345e348d4569
#
_entry.id   95dcb91eb2763dfddcd4345e348d4569
#
_cell.length_a   1.000
_cell.length_b   1.000
_cell.length_c   1.000
_cell.angle_alpha   90.00
_cell.angle_beta   90.00
_cell.angle_gamma   90.00
#
_symmetry.space_group_name_H-M   'P 1'
#
loop_
_entity.id
_entity.type
_entity.pdbx_description
1 polymer ?
#
loop_
_entity_poly.entity_id
_entity_poly.type
_entity_poly.pdbx_seq_one_letter_code
_entity_poly.pdbx_strand_id
1 'polypeptide(L)'
;KGMDTLSVTDQIPFSSDRKWSAMTFVGAGTFVIGAPEKLCPDQMPPEISAYQKEGKRVLLAGITQQPVQKGQPLPEVQLLAVIVLTDPLRANAAKTIANFQKEGVSVKLISGDNPVTASAVAQKAGILHGDRWVDMRTVEESEIDAAAQRYTVFGRVTPQQKKQLIQAFHRQKHTVAMTGDGVNDLLALKEADCSISVGQGSDAARQTAQLVLLDSDFAVLKDVLLEGRRVVHNVTRSAGVFFIKTLYSVLLCAICLLTNTPFPFVPIQITLIDLIIEGNPSFFLS
;
A
#
# COMPACT_ATOMS: atom_id res chain seq x y z
N LYS A 1 21.28 20.53 -37.66
CA LYS A 1 22.43 21.05 -36.88
C LYS A 1 22.72 20.00 -35.86
N GLY A 2 23.93 19.36 -35.93
CA GLY A 2 24.32 18.29 -35.05
C GLY A 2 24.32 18.76 -33.58
N MET A 3 23.70 18.00 -32.69
CA MET A 3 23.92 18.14 -31.28
C MET A 3 25.36 17.65 -31.03
N ASP A 4 26.24 18.54 -30.60
CA ASP A 4 27.54 18.14 -30.07
C ASP A 4 27.31 17.21 -28.89
N THR A 5 27.71 15.95 -29.04
CA THR A 5 27.57 14.96 -27.97
C THR A 5 28.63 15.26 -26.93
N LEU A 6 28.22 15.85 -25.80
CA LEU A 6 29.10 16.08 -24.65
C LEU A 6 29.54 14.71 -24.09
N SER A 7 30.84 14.54 -23.90
CA SER A 7 31.40 13.32 -23.31
C SER A 7 31.17 13.28 -21.82
N VAL A 8 30.53 12.22 -21.34
CA VAL A 8 30.28 11.99 -19.90
C VAL A 8 31.57 11.51 -19.24
N THR A 9 31.98 12.15 -18.14
CA THR A 9 33.16 11.77 -17.34
C THR A 9 32.80 11.05 -16.07
N ASP A 10 31.66 11.40 -15.45
CA ASP A 10 31.20 10.76 -14.21
C ASP A 10 29.66 10.77 -14.13
N GLN A 11 29.10 9.78 -13.43
CA GLN A 11 27.68 9.65 -13.23
C GLN A 11 27.36 9.19 -11.80
N ILE A 12 26.51 9.95 -11.15
CA ILE A 12 25.94 9.58 -9.85
C ILE A 12 24.46 9.23 -10.09
N PRO A 13 24.09 7.94 -10.08
CA PRO A 13 22.71 7.52 -10.31
C PRO A 13 21.78 7.97 -9.18
N PHE A 14 20.49 8.04 -9.47
CA PHE A 14 19.47 8.41 -8.47
C PHE A 14 19.48 7.45 -7.27
N SER A 15 19.21 8.00 -6.09
CA SER A 15 18.98 7.22 -4.87
C SER A 15 17.81 7.86 -4.09
N SER A 16 16.96 7.02 -3.51
CA SER A 16 15.81 7.46 -2.72
C SER A 16 16.21 8.30 -1.50
N ASP A 17 17.41 8.07 -0.94
CA ASP A 17 17.92 8.82 0.21
C ASP A 17 18.42 10.20 -0.20
N ARG A 18 19.16 10.28 -1.31
CA ARG A 18 19.69 11.54 -1.84
C ARG A 18 18.62 12.36 -2.53
N LYS A 19 17.66 11.71 -3.21
CA LYS A 19 16.60 12.34 -4.02
C LYS A 19 17.11 13.19 -5.18
N TRP A 20 18.32 12.94 -5.65
CA TRP A 20 18.91 13.55 -6.83
C TRP A 20 19.85 12.58 -7.56
N SER A 21 20.10 12.88 -8.83
CA SER A 21 21.12 12.27 -9.68
C SER A 21 21.95 13.35 -10.33
N ALA A 22 23.19 13.03 -10.70
CA ALA A 22 24.09 13.96 -11.36
C ALA A 22 24.86 13.28 -12.49
N MET A 23 25.24 14.08 -13.49
CA MET A 23 26.05 13.66 -14.62
C MET A 23 27.05 14.77 -14.99
N THR A 24 28.34 14.44 -14.97
CA THR A 24 29.44 15.35 -15.24
C THR A 24 29.86 15.22 -16.70
N PHE A 25 30.00 16.36 -17.39
CA PHE A 25 30.41 16.43 -18.78
C PHE A 25 31.72 17.22 -18.91
N VAL A 26 32.55 16.80 -19.87
CA VAL A 26 33.82 17.48 -20.17
C VAL A 26 33.53 18.93 -20.58
N GLY A 27 34.14 19.89 -19.86
CA GLY A 27 34.05 21.31 -20.21
C GLY A 27 32.72 22.00 -19.96
N ALA A 28 31.68 21.27 -19.55
CA ALA A 28 30.34 21.82 -19.32
C ALA A 28 29.92 21.84 -17.84
N GLY A 29 30.65 21.13 -16.97
CA GLY A 29 30.30 21.00 -15.54
C GLY A 29 29.38 19.82 -15.25
N THR A 30 28.78 19.81 -14.05
CA THR A 30 27.92 18.73 -13.56
C THR A 30 26.46 19.17 -13.60
N PHE A 31 25.65 18.46 -14.37
CA PHE A 31 24.20 18.59 -14.39
C PHE A 31 23.56 17.75 -13.30
N VAL A 32 22.64 18.34 -12.56
CA VAL A 32 21.95 17.72 -11.44
C VAL A 32 20.46 17.78 -11.66
N ILE A 33 19.75 16.66 -11.46
CA ILE A 33 18.29 16.61 -11.45
C ILE A 33 17.86 16.01 -10.12
N GLY A 34 16.89 16.64 -9.44
CA GLY A 34 16.42 16.13 -8.17
C GLY A 34 15.22 16.87 -7.58
N ALA A 35 14.88 16.46 -6.37
CA ALA A 35 13.79 17.06 -5.61
C ALA A 35 14.12 18.51 -5.22
N PRO A 36 13.15 19.45 -5.27
CA PRO A 36 13.36 20.87 -4.99
C PRO A 36 14.05 21.13 -3.65
N GLU A 37 13.67 20.40 -2.62
CA GLU A 37 14.24 20.53 -1.28
C GLU A 37 15.71 20.12 -1.16
N LYS A 38 16.28 19.49 -2.20
CA LYS A 38 17.69 19.09 -2.24
C LYS A 38 18.55 20.02 -3.10
N LEU A 39 17.96 20.57 -4.16
CA LEU A 39 18.67 21.48 -5.08
C LEU A 39 18.56 22.93 -4.65
N CYS A 40 17.50 23.30 -3.93
CA CYS A 40 17.24 24.69 -3.52
C CYS A 40 16.62 24.72 -2.10
N PRO A 41 17.39 24.34 -1.05
CA PRO A 41 16.85 24.23 0.31
C PRO A 41 16.40 25.58 0.88
N ASP A 42 17.13 26.66 0.58
CA ASP A 42 16.97 27.96 1.23
C ASP A 42 16.03 28.94 0.50
N GLN A 43 15.84 28.79 -0.81
CA GLN A 43 15.07 29.70 -1.64
C GLN A 43 14.18 28.96 -2.64
N MET A 44 13.17 28.24 -2.13
CA MET A 44 12.24 27.55 -3.01
C MET A 44 11.36 28.54 -3.78
N PRO A 45 11.38 28.53 -5.13
CA PRO A 45 10.51 29.39 -5.92
C PRO A 45 9.03 29.18 -5.56
N PRO A 46 8.23 30.26 -5.40
CA PRO A 46 6.84 30.16 -4.96
C PRO A 46 5.96 29.33 -5.92
N GLU A 47 6.32 29.29 -7.19
CA GLU A 47 5.64 28.52 -8.23
C GLU A 47 5.70 27.01 -7.95
N ILE A 48 6.77 26.50 -7.34
CA ILE A 48 6.93 25.09 -6.97
C ILE A 48 5.84 24.70 -5.97
N SER A 49 5.62 25.53 -4.96
CA SER A 49 4.58 25.31 -3.96
C SER A 49 3.17 25.29 -4.58
N ALA A 50 2.93 26.10 -5.58
CA ALA A 50 1.65 26.12 -6.32
C ALA A 50 1.44 24.79 -7.06
N TYR A 51 2.44 24.32 -7.81
CA TYR A 51 2.36 23.03 -8.52
C TYR A 51 2.18 21.84 -7.57
N GLN A 52 2.85 21.85 -6.41
CA GLN A 52 2.70 20.81 -5.40
C GLN A 52 1.28 20.78 -4.80
N LYS A 53 0.69 21.97 -4.53
CA LYS A 53 -0.73 22.07 -4.10
C LYS A 53 -1.72 21.57 -5.14
N GLU A 54 -1.37 21.65 -6.41
CA GLU A 54 -2.15 21.04 -7.49
C GLU A 54 -1.98 19.52 -7.62
N GLY A 55 -1.13 18.90 -6.80
CA GLY A 55 -0.82 17.46 -6.84
C GLY A 55 0.17 17.08 -7.93
N LYS A 56 0.92 18.05 -8.47
CA LYS A 56 1.96 17.80 -9.47
C LYS A 56 3.29 17.50 -8.79
N ARG A 57 4.03 16.57 -9.33
CA ARG A 57 5.40 16.27 -8.90
C ARG A 57 6.35 17.23 -9.59
N VAL A 58 7.20 17.91 -8.80
CA VAL A 58 8.16 18.87 -9.32
C VAL A 58 9.57 18.34 -9.13
N LEU A 59 10.37 18.40 -10.19
CA LEU A 59 11.81 18.19 -10.15
C LEU A 59 12.50 19.47 -10.61
N LEU A 60 13.68 19.73 -10.07
CA LEU A 60 14.57 20.80 -10.54
C LEU A 60 15.73 20.21 -11.31
N ALA A 61 16.11 20.88 -12.38
CA ALA A 61 17.34 20.64 -13.09
C ALA A 61 18.25 21.85 -12.94
N GLY A 62 19.54 21.62 -12.69
CA GLY A 62 20.51 22.67 -12.53
C GLY A 62 21.92 22.21 -12.90
N ILE A 63 22.84 23.14 -12.84
CA ILE A 63 24.26 22.92 -13.15
C ILE A 63 25.14 23.45 -12.03
N THR A 64 26.25 22.78 -11.77
CA THR A 64 27.31 23.25 -10.90
C THR A 64 28.68 23.04 -11.56
N GLN A 65 29.61 23.98 -11.32
CA GLN A 65 31.00 23.86 -11.74
C GLN A 65 31.86 23.19 -10.66
N GLN A 66 31.31 23.02 -9.46
CA GLN A 66 32.01 22.37 -8.36
C GLN A 66 31.93 20.84 -8.51
N PRO A 67 32.95 20.09 -8.05
CA PRO A 67 32.90 18.64 -8.11
C PRO A 67 31.80 18.10 -7.19
N VAL A 68 30.96 17.22 -7.76
CA VAL A 68 29.92 16.52 -7.01
C VAL A 68 30.42 15.12 -6.68
N GLN A 69 30.39 14.73 -5.41
CA GLN A 69 30.86 13.42 -4.94
C GLN A 69 29.76 12.68 -4.18
N LYS A 70 29.75 11.37 -4.37
CA LYS A 70 28.83 10.50 -3.66
C LYS A 70 29.11 10.53 -2.14
N GLY A 71 28.07 10.81 -1.34
CA GLY A 71 28.20 10.88 0.13
C GLY A 71 28.53 12.26 0.69
N GLN A 72 28.77 13.25 -0.15
CA GLN A 72 28.95 14.64 0.26
C GLN A 72 27.66 15.45 0.03
N PRO A 73 27.45 16.56 0.78
CA PRO A 73 26.40 17.52 0.50
C PRO A 73 26.53 18.04 -0.94
N LEU A 74 25.37 18.28 -1.58
CA LEU A 74 25.34 18.87 -2.91
C LEU A 74 25.88 20.32 -2.84
N PRO A 75 26.84 20.70 -3.69
CA PRO A 75 27.29 22.08 -3.76
C PRO A 75 26.16 23.00 -4.28
N GLU A 76 26.38 24.30 -4.25
CA GLU A 76 25.47 25.27 -4.81
C GLU A 76 25.20 24.96 -6.30
N VAL A 77 23.93 24.88 -6.65
CA VAL A 77 23.45 24.50 -7.99
C VAL A 77 22.74 25.70 -8.61
N GLN A 78 23.21 26.15 -9.75
CA GLN A 78 22.49 27.12 -10.55
C GLN A 78 21.31 26.46 -11.21
N LEU A 79 20.09 26.88 -10.89
CA LEU A 79 18.87 26.32 -11.47
C LEU A 79 18.75 26.70 -12.95
N LEU A 80 18.46 25.72 -13.77
CA LEU A 80 18.25 25.84 -15.23
C LEU A 80 16.79 25.67 -15.62
N ALA A 81 16.09 24.72 -15.00
CA ALA A 81 14.73 24.38 -15.37
C ALA A 81 13.92 23.79 -14.20
N VAL A 82 12.63 24.01 -14.26
CA VAL A 82 11.61 23.35 -13.43
C VAL A 82 10.89 22.33 -14.30
N ILE A 83 10.91 21.07 -13.90
CA ILE A 83 10.25 19.97 -14.59
C ILE A 83 9.01 19.61 -13.78
N VAL A 84 7.83 19.81 -14.37
CA VAL A 84 6.56 19.54 -13.73
C VAL A 84 5.99 18.26 -14.34
N LEU A 85 5.83 17.23 -13.50
CA LEU A 85 5.26 15.95 -13.88
C LEU A 85 3.82 15.87 -13.36
N THR A 86 2.92 15.48 -14.23
CA THR A 86 1.52 15.21 -13.88
C THR A 86 1.26 13.75 -14.07
N ASP A 87 0.88 13.08 -12.99
CA ASP A 87 0.43 11.69 -13.03
C ASP A 87 -1.11 11.69 -12.90
N PRO A 88 -1.85 11.45 -14.00
CA PRO A 88 -3.29 11.51 -13.96
C PRO A 88 -3.84 10.35 -13.14
N LEU A 89 -4.80 10.64 -12.26
CA LEU A 89 -5.55 9.61 -11.56
C LEU A 89 -6.28 8.72 -12.58
N ARG A 90 -6.30 7.43 -12.31
CA ARG A 90 -7.10 6.49 -13.12
C ARG A 90 -8.59 6.87 -13.01
N ALA A 91 -9.31 6.75 -14.14
CA ALA A 91 -10.71 7.20 -14.24
C ALA A 91 -11.65 6.58 -13.18
N ASN A 92 -11.36 5.35 -12.74
CA ASN A 92 -12.16 4.61 -11.76
C ASN A 92 -11.65 4.73 -10.31
N ALA A 93 -10.52 5.40 -10.07
CA ALA A 93 -9.90 5.48 -8.73
C ALA A 93 -10.84 6.08 -7.67
N ALA A 94 -11.46 7.22 -7.97
CA ALA A 94 -12.37 7.87 -7.03
C ALA A 94 -13.60 7.01 -6.72
N LYS A 95 -14.16 6.32 -7.72
CA LYS A 95 -15.30 5.41 -7.55
C LYS A 95 -14.91 4.20 -6.67
N THR A 96 -13.73 3.65 -6.89
CA THR A 96 -13.23 2.52 -6.11
C THR A 96 -13.00 2.90 -4.65
N ILE A 97 -12.36 4.03 -4.39
CA ILE A 97 -12.14 4.56 -3.03
C ILE A 97 -13.48 4.82 -2.34
N ALA A 98 -14.44 5.46 -3.01
CA ALA A 98 -15.77 5.71 -2.45
C ALA A 98 -16.50 4.40 -2.09
N ASN A 99 -16.33 3.33 -2.88
CA ASN A 99 -16.91 2.02 -2.56
C ASN A 99 -16.28 1.44 -1.28
N PHE A 100 -14.96 1.47 -1.14
CA PHE A 100 -14.30 0.99 0.08
C PHE A 100 -14.74 1.77 1.32
N GLN A 101 -14.84 3.09 1.21
CA GLN A 101 -15.28 3.93 2.31
C GLN A 101 -16.74 3.66 2.72
N LYS A 102 -17.63 3.36 1.75
CA LYS A 102 -19.00 2.91 2.04
C LYS A 102 -19.06 1.59 2.78
N GLU A 103 -18.11 0.69 2.52
CA GLU A 103 -17.96 -0.59 3.23
C GLU A 103 -17.27 -0.46 4.59
N GLY A 104 -17.03 0.76 5.06
CA GLY A 104 -16.41 1.04 6.36
C GLY A 104 -14.88 0.93 6.37
N VAL A 105 -14.23 0.85 5.19
CA VAL A 105 -12.77 0.80 5.09
C VAL A 105 -12.18 2.20 5.19
N SER A 106 -11.28 2.41 6.13
CA SER A 106 -10.50 3.64 6.25
C SER A 106 -9.30 3.60 5.29
N VAL A 107 -9.32 4.45 4.26
CA VAL A 107 -8.24 4.52 3.27
C VAL A 107 -7.19 5.50 3.74
N LYS A 108 -5.93 5.06 3.80
CA LYS A 108 -4.75 5.87 4.16
C LYS A 108 -3.79 5.92 2.96
N LEU A 109 -3.14 7.05 2.73
CA LEU A 109 -2.13 7.20 1.68
C LEU A 109 -0.74 7.33 2.31
N ILE A 110 0.15 6.40 1.96
CA ILE A 110 1.53 6.35 2.44
C ILE A 110 2.45 6.52 1.23
N SER A 111 3.18 7.64 1.15
CA SER A 111 4.01 8.00 0.00
C SER A 111 5.42 8.43 0.40
N GLY A 112 6.40 8.11 -0.45
CA GLY A 112 7.74 8.68 -0.36
C GLY A 112 7.83 10.12 -0.88
N ASP A 113 6.79 10.64 -1.53
CA ASP A 113 6.72 11.98 -2.11
C ASP A 113 6.42 13.07 -1.08
N ASN A 114 6.43 14.31 -1.54
CA ASN A 114 6.08 15.47 -0.73
C ASN A 114 4.66 15.33 -0.16
N PRO A 115 4.44 15.56 1.15
CA PRO A 115 3.13 15.39 1.79
C PRO A 115 2.03 16.28 1.22
N VAL A 116 2.36 17.50 0.77
CA VAL A 116 1.40 18.43 0.15
C VAL A 116 0.91 17.88 -1.19
N THR A 117 1.84 17.35 -2.02
CA THR A 117 1.50 16.70 -3.29
C THR A 117 0.65 15.45 -3.05
N ALA A 118 1.05 14.61 -2.09
CA ALA A 118 0.30 13.40 -1.73
C ALA A 118 -1.10 13.73 -1.21
N SER A 119 -1.24 14.79 -0.39
CA SER A 119 -2.54 15.27 0.10
C SER A 119 -3.44 15.77 -1.03
N ALA A 120 -2.90 16.53 -1.97
CA ALA A 120 -3.67 16.99 -3.12
C ALA A 120 -4.17 15.81 -4.00
N VAL A 121 -3.34 14.79 -4.19
CA VAL A 121 -3.73 13.53 -4.87
C VAL A 121 -4.82 12.79 -4.09
N ALA A 122 -4.67 12.67 -2.76
CA ALA A 122 -5.64 12.01 -1.90
C ALA A 122 -7.03 12.69 -1.95
N GLN A 123 -7.06 14.02 -1.92
CA GLN A 123 -8.29 14.81 -2.03
C GLN A 123 -8.94 14.62 -3.41
N LYS A 124 -8.17 14.71 -4.49
CA LYS A 124 -8.65 14.46 -5.86
C LYS A 124 -9.21 13.03 -6.04
N ALA A 125 -8.59 12.06 -5.36
CA ALA A 125 -9.05 10.67 -5.34
C ALA A 125 -10.27 10.43 -4.45
N GLY A 126 -10.73 11.42 -3.68
CA GLY A 126 -11.89 11.31 -2.81
C GLY A 126 -11.62 10.58 -1.49
N ILE A 127 -10.36 10.53 -1.04
CA ILE A 127 -10.03 9.95 0.27
C ILE A 127 -10.55 10.87 1.37
N LEU A 128 -11.36 10.33 2.28
CA LEU A 128 -11.89 11.06 3.44
C LEU A 128 -10.74 11.59 4.30
N HIS A 129 -10.80 12.87 4.67
CA HIS A 129 -9.74 13.56 5.41
C HIS A 129 -8.37 13.54 4.69
N GLY A 130 -8.36 13.53 3.36
CA GLY A 130 -7.14 13.60 2.55
C GLY A 130 -6.33 14.91 2.75
N ASP A 131 -6.93 15.93 3.38
CA ASP A 131 -6.31 17.17 3.83
C ASP A 131 -5.46 17.01 5.11
N ARG A 132 -5.66 15.93 5.89
CA ARG A 132 -4.90 15.64 7.11
C ARG A 132 -3.61 14.90 6.76
N TRP A 133 -2.56 15.63 6.54
CA TRP A 133 -1.26 15.07 6.17
C TRP A 133 -0.18 15.38 7.20
N VAL A 134 0.90 14.61 7.14
CA VAL A 134 2.11 14.79 7.94
C VAL A 134 3.37 14.49 7.13
N ASP A 135 4.46 15.22 7.40
CA ASP A 135 5.80 14.92 6.90
C ASP A 135 6.50 13.97 7.88
N MET A 136 6.70 12.74 7.47
CA MET A 136 7.25 11.70 8.35
C MET A 136 8.72 11.93 8.73
N ARG A 137 9.40 12.90 8.16
CA ARG A 137 10.75 13.31 8.61
C ARG A 137 10.71 14.09 9.93
N THR A 138 9.55 14.67 10.28
CA THR A 138 9.36 15.45 11.51
C THR A 138 8.73 14.64 12.63
N VAL A 139 8.39 13.38 12.37
CA VAL A 139 7.73 12.47 13.33
C VAL A 139 8.79 11.56 13.95
N GLU A 140 8.92 11.60 15.25
CA GLU A 140 9.77 10.67 15.99
C GLU A 140 9.15 9.28 16.10
N GLU A 141 9.97 8.27 16.31
CA GLU A 141 9.51 6.87 16.37
C GLU A 141 8.46 6.66 17.48
N SER A 142 8.59 7.34 18.60
CA SER A 142 7.64 7.34 19.72
C SER A 142 6.28 7.95 19.38
N GLU A 143 6.20 8.79 18.34
CA GLU A 143 4.99 9.52 17.94
C GLU A 143 4.24 8.85 16.80
N ILE A 144 4.78 7.75 16.22
CA ILE A 144 4.19 7.08 15.06
C ILE A 144 2.77 6.61 15.35
N ASP A 145 2.48 6.09 16.56
CA ASP A 145 1.14 5.64 16.94
C ASP A 145 0.12 6.77 16.95
N ALA A 146 0.50 7.92 17.50
CA ALA A 146 -0.34 9.11 17.52
C ALA A 146 -0.53 9.68 16.10
N ALA A 147 0.54 9.67 15.29
CA ALA A 147 0.47 10.10 13.90
C ALA A 147 -0.46 9.20 13.08
N ALA A 148 -0.38 7.87 13.24
CA ALA A 148 -1.22 6.89 12.55
C ALA A 148 -2.72 7.12 12.82
N GLN A 149 -3.08 7.52 14.05
CA GLN A 149 -4.44 7.84 14.43
C GLN A 149 -4.93 9.17 13.86
N ARG A 150 -4.06 10.20 13.91
CA ARG A 150 -4.43 11.58 13.61
C ARG A 150 -4.48 11.89 12.12
N TYR A 151 -3.57 11.31 11.32
CA TYR A 151 -3.38 11.66 9.92
C TYR A 151 -3.92 10.60 8.96
N THR A 152 -4.24 11.05 7.75
CA THR A 152 -4.72 10.19 6.66
C THR A 152 -3.65 10.04 5.59
N VAL A 153 -2.82 11.07 5.40
CA VAL A 153 -1.78 11.10 4.37
C VAL A 153 -0.41 11.25 5.03
N PHE A 154 0.48 10.33 4.71
CA PHE A 154 1.84 10.28 5.21
C PHE A 154 2.79 10.53 4.05
N GLY A 155 3.53 11.63 4.09
CA GLY A 155 4.50 11.99 3.06
C GLY A 155 5.93 11.74 3.49
N ARG A 156 6.86 11.55 2.53
CA ARG A 156 8.29 11.33 2.75
C ARG A 156 8.61 10.16 3.67
N VAL A 157 7.79 9.12 3.55
CA VAL A 157 7.88 7.91 4.38
C VAL A 157 9.03 7.04 3.90
N THR A 158 9.90 6.62 4.80
CA THR A 158 10.94 5.62 4.55
C THR A 158 10.36 4.21 4.57
N PRO A 159 11.02 3.20 3.97
CA PRO A 159 10.56 1.81 4.02
C PRO A 159 10.36 1.29 5.45
N GLN A 160 11.22 1.68 6.37
CA GLN A 160 11.10 1.30 7.78
C GLN A 160 9.87 1.95 8.43
N GLN A 161 9.65 3.23 8.18
CA GLN A 161 8.47 3.94 8.69
C GLN A 161 7.16 3.39 8.10
N LYS A 162 7.16 2.91 6.83
CA LYS A 162 5.99 2.21 6.27
C LYS A 162 5.62 0.98 7.11
N LYS A 163 6.60 0.16 7.47
CA LYS A 163 6.40 -0.99 8.36
C LYS A 163 5.87 -0.55 9.72
N GLN A 164 6.49 0.46 10.34
CA GLN A 164 6.09 0.96 11.66
C GLN A 164 4.65 1.51 11.68
N LEU A 165 4.20 2.15 10.59
CA LEU A 165 2.80 2.59 10.44
C LEU A 165 1.83 1.40 10.41
N ILE A 166 2.16 0.30 9.69
CA ILE A 166 1.34 -0.90 9.70
C ILE A 166 1.25 -1.48 11.12
N GLN A 167 2.39 -1.57 11.82
CA GLN A 167 2.44 -2.01 13.22
C GLN A 167 1.63 -1.10 14.15
N ALA A 168 1.65 0.21 13.92
CA ALA A 168 0.84 1.16 14.68
C ALA A 168 -0.67 0.91 14.49
N PHE A 169 -1.11 0.63 13.25
CA PHE A 169 -2.50 0.26 12.99
C PHE A 169 -2.87 -1.07 13.66
N HIS A 170 -1.99 -2.07 13.68
CA HIS A 170 -2.21 -3.33 14.41
C HIS A 170 -2.34 -3.13 15.92
N ARG A 171 -1.50 -2.26 16.54
CA ARG A 171 -1.63 -1.89 17.95
C ARG A 171 -2.98 -1.24 18.26
N GLN A 172 -3.54 -0.51 17.29
CA GLN A 172 -4.89 0.07 17.35
C GLN A 172 -6.01 -0.94 17.02
N LYS A 173 -5.67 -2.24 16.87
CA LYS A 173 -6.59 -3.35 16.58
C LYS A 173 -7.30 -3.23 15.22
N HIS A 174 -6.66 -2.60 14.25
CA HIS A 174 -7.13 -2.59 12.87
C HIS A 174 -6.56 -3.78 12.09
N THR A 175 -7.39 -4.37 11.23
CA THR A 175 -6.94 -5.28 10.17
C THR A 175 -6.49 -4.43 8.99
N VAL A 176 -5.27 -4.66 8.50
CA VAL A 176 -4.61 -3.79 7.54
C VAL A 176 -4.38 -4.50 6.22
N ALA A 177 -4.94 -3.95 5.14
CA ALA A 177 -4.53 -4.29 3.79
C ALA A 177 -3.51 -3.27 3.28
N MET A 178 -2.35 -3.73 2.82
CA MET A 178 -1.30 -2.88 2.25
C MET A 178 -1.16 -3.13 0.76
N THR A 179 -1.23 -2.06 -0.02
CA THR A 179 -0.93 -2.12 -1.46
C THR A 179 0.41 -1.45 -1.75
N GLY A 180 1.27 -2.14 -2.48
CA GLY A 180 2.58 -1.62 -2.86
C GLY A 180 3.08 -2.24 -4.17
N ASP A 181 3.89 -1.49 -4.92
CA ASP A 181 4.43 -1.88 -6.22
C ASP A 181 5.96 -1.95 -6.24
N GLY A 182 6.62 -1.34 -5.28
CA GLY A 182 8.06 -1.17 -5.23
C GLY A 182 8.79 -2.01 -4.18
N VAL A 183 10.11 -2.08 -4.33
CA VAL A 183 11.01 -2.71 -3.35
C VAL A 183 10.91 -1.99 -1.99
N ASN A 184 10.60 -0.70 -1.99
CA ASN A 184 10.44 0.11 -0.78
C ASN A 184 9.21 -0.25 0.05
N ASP A 185 8.29 -1.05 -0.50
CA ASP A 185 7.06 -1.48 0.15
C ASP A 185 7.16 -2.87 0.80
N LEU A 186 8.24 -3.62 0.51
CA LEU A 186 8.40 -5.01 0.93
C LEU A 186 8.22 -5.23 2.44
N LEU A 187 8.79 -4.34 3.25
CA LEU A 187 8.69 -4.45 4.71
C LEU A 187 7.24 -4.25 5.19
N ALA A 188 6.51 -3.31 4.59
CA ALA A 188 5.12 -3.04 4.91
C ALA A 188 4.19 -4.14 4.37
N LEU A 189 4.45 -4.65 3.15
CA LEU A 189 3.70 -5.77 2.58
C LEU A 189 3.80 -7.03 3.43
N LYS A 190 4.99 -7.34 3.97
CA LYS A 190 5.20 -8.49 4.87
C LYS A 190 4.50 -8.34 6.22
N GLU A 191 4.35 -7.11 6.69
CA GLU A 191 3.76 -6.82 8.00
C GLU A 191 2.23 -6.77 7.94
N ALA A 192 1.63 -6.49 6.79
CA ALA A 192 0.18 -6.35 6.63
C ALA A 192 -0.55 -7.70 6.71
N ASP A 193 -1.81 -7.69 7.19
CA ASP A 193 -2.69 -8.86 7.21
C ASP A 193 -3.08 -9.32 5.81
N CYS A 194 -3.23 -8.37 4.87
CA CYS A 194 -3.47 -8.63 3.47
C CYS A 194 -2.53 -7.77 2.62
N SER A 195 -1.62 -8.40 1.90
CA SER A 195 -0.67 -7.72 1.03
C SER A 195 -1.06 -7.85 -0.44
N ILE A 196 -1.09 -6.70 -1.13
CA ILE A 196 -1.55 -6.58 -2.51
C ILE A 196 -0.44 -5.93 -3.34
N SER A 197 -0.08 -6.53 -4.46
CA SER A 197 0.82 -5.93 -5.46
C SER A 197 0.11 -5.78 -6.80
N VAL A 198 0.68 -4.96 -7.68
CA VAL A 198 0.20 -4.78 -9.06
C VAL A 198 1.08 -5.55 -10.04
N GLY A 199 0.51 -5.97 -11.17
CA GLY A 199 1.22 -6.78 -12.17
C GLY A 199 2.46 -6.09 -12.74
N GLN A 200 2.47 -4.77 -12.81
CA GLN A 200 3.61 -3.94 -13.24
C GLN A 200 4.59 -3.61 -12.09
N GLY A 201 4.32 -4.07 -10.88
CA GLY A 201 5.20 -3.90 -9.73
C GLY A 201 6.50 -4.69 -9.85
N SER A 202 7.45 -4.41 -8.95
CA SER A 202 8.72 -5.14 -8.89
C SER A 202 8.49 -6.63 -8.62
N ASP A 203 9.38 -7.49 -9.16
CA ASP A 203 9.30 -8.94 -8.94
C ASP A 203 9.30 -9.28 -7.45
N ALA A 204 10.08 -8.57 -6.65
CA ALA A 204 10.12 -8.75 -5.20
C ALA A 204 8.77 -8.41 -4.53
N ALA A 205 8.10 -7.34 -4.95
CA ALA A 205 6.78 -6.99 -4.43
C ALA A 205 5.73 -8.04 -4.82
N ARG A 206 5.73 -8.49 -6.09
CA ARG A 206 4.81 -9.55 -6.57
C ARG A 206 5.01 -10.89 -5.84
N GLN A 207 6.24 -11.28 -5.57
CA GLN A 207 6.55 -12.52 -4.84
C GLN A 207 6.22 -12.44 -3.34
N THR A 208 6.21 -11.23 -2.78
CA THR A 208 5.90 -11.02 -1.36
C THR A 208 4.40 -10.88 -1.11
N ALA A 209 3.66 -10.36 -2.07
CA ALA A 209 2.23 -10.10 -1.94
C ALA A 209 1.39 -11.38 -1.96
N GLN A 210 0.33 -11.42 -1.14
CA GLN A 210 -0.65 -12.50 -1.13
C GLN A 210 -1.61 -12.42 -2.33
N LEU A 211 -1.86 -11.20 -2.84
CA LEU A 211 -2.68 -10.94 -4.02
C LEU A 211 -1.88 -10.13 -5.04
N VAL A 212 -1.99 -10.49 -6.32
CA VAL A 212 -1.39 -9.73 -7.43
C VAL A 212 -2.48 -9.35 -8.42
N LEU A 213 -2.68 -8.03 -8.60
CA LEU A 213 -3.62 -7.48 -9.58
C LEU A 213 -2.95 -7.43 -10.94
N LEU A 214 -3.21 -8.40 -11.80
CA LEU A 214 -2.50 -8.55 -13.10
C LEU A 214 -2.66 -7.32 -14.00
N ASP A 215 -3.86 -6.77 -14.11
CA ASP A 215 -4.15 -5.59 -14.93
C ASP A 215 -3.84 -4.27 -14.21
N SER A 216 -3.27 -4.34 -13.01
CA SER A 216 -3.00 -3.19 -12.15
C SER A 216 -4.23 -2.29 -11.91
N ASP A 217 -5.44 -2.84 -12.03
CA ASP A 217 -6.70 -2.13 -11.80
C ASP A 217 -7.25 -2.43 -10.40
N PHE A 218 -7.28 -1.41 -9.55
CA PHE A 218 -7.84 -1.50 -8.20
C PHE A 218 -9.37 -1.70 -8.16
N ALA A 219 -10.09 -1.46 -9.24
CA ALA A 219 -11.53 -1.70 -9.30
C ALA A 219 -11.88 -3.18 -9.09
N VAL A 220 -10.99 -4.09 -9.48
CA VAL A 220 -11.11 -5.54 -9.29
C VAL A 220 -11.17 -5.93 -7.80
N LEU A 221 -10.57 -5.13 -6.90
CA LEU A 221 -10.63 -5.40 -5.45
C LEU A 221 -12.04 -5.43 -4.90
N LYS A 222 -12.99 -4.73 -5.52
CA LYS A 222 -14.41 -4.83 -5.15
C LYS A 222 -14.94 -6.26 -5.37
N ASP A 223 -14.61 -6.86 -6.50
CA ASP A 223 -15.05 -8.20 -6.85
C ASP A 223 -14.35 -9.25 -5.96
N VAL A 224 -13.06 -9.03 -5.66
CA VAL A 224 -12.30 -9.84 -4.68
C VAL A 224 -12.96 -9.79 -3.30
N LEU A 225 -13.39 -8.60 -2.83
CA LEU A 225 -14.08 -8.45 -1.56
C LEU A 225 -15.43 -9.19 -1.53
N LEU A 226 -16.21 -9.11 -2.61
CA LEU A 226 -17.49 -9.79 -2.74
C LEU A 226 -17.31 -11.31 -2.74
N GLU A 227 -16.31 -11.82 -3.49
CA GLU A 227 -16.00 -13.25 -3.52
C GLU A 227 -15.47 -13.74 -2.17
N GLY A 228 -14.61 -12.97 -1.50
CA GLY A 228 -14.15 -13.28 -0.15
C GLY A 228 -15.31 -13.40 0.85
N ARG A 229 -16.28 -12.47 0.80
CA ARG A 229 -17.50 -12.56 1.63
C ARG A 229 -18.33 -13.81 1.31
N ARG A 230 -18.45 -14.16 0.03
CA ARG A 230 -19.13 -15.38 -0.40
C ARG A 230 -18.48 -16.63 0.16
N VAL A 231 -17.15 -16.72 0.05
CA VAL A 231 -16.37 -17.84 0.60
C VAL A 231 -16.56 -17.95 2.12
N VAL A 232 -16.40 -16.84 2.86
CA VAL A 232 -16.62 -16.82 4.32
C VAL A 232 -18.03 -17.27 4.68
N HIS A 233 -19.04 -16.79 3.94
CA HIS A 233 -20.43 -17.18 4.16
C HIS A 233 -20.64 -18.70 3.93
N ASN A 234 -20.11 -19.24 2.84
CA ASN A 234 -20.20 -20.65 2.52
C ASN A 234 -19.50 -21.52 3.58
N VAL A 235 -18.28 -21.15 3.97
CA VAL A 235 -17.53 -21.85 5.04
C VAL A 235 -18.30 -21.81 6.36
N THR A 236 -18.85 -20.64 6.73
CA THR A 236 -19.62 -20.49 7.98
C THR A 236 -20.90 -21.37 7.95
N ARG A 237 -21.60 -21.42 6.82
CA ARG A 237 -22.78 -22.29 6.68
C ARG A 237 -22.41 -23.77 6.78
N SER A 238 -21.37 -24.19 6.08
CA SER A 238 -20.89 -25.59 6.16
C SER A 238 -20.45 -25.94 7.58
N ALA A 239 -19.66 -25.08 8.24
CA ALA A 239 -19.27 -25.27 9.64
C ALA A 239 -20.49 -25.37 10.57
N GLY A 240 -21.54 -24.57 10.33
CA GLY A 240 -22.79 -24.62 11.09
C GLY A 240 -23.45 -25.98 11.06
N VAL A 241 -23.49 -26.68 9.90
CA VAL A 241 -24.03 -28.02 9.78
C VAL A 241 -23.25 -29.01 10.64
N PHE A 242 -21.90 -28.95 10.60
CA PHE A 242 -21.07 -29.83 11.46
C PHE A 242 -21.27 -29.56 12.94
N PHE A 243 -21.42 -28.29 13.36
CA PHE A 243 -21.70 -27.95 14.75
C PHE A 243 -23.05 -28.48 15.23
N ILE A 244 -24.09 -28.35 14.42
CA ILE A 244 -25.43 -28.86 14.75
C ILE A 244 -25.38 -30.38 14.96
N LYS A 245 -24.68 -31.12 14.10
CA LYS A 245 -24.49 -32.56 14.23
C LYS A 245 -23.76 -32.91 15.53
N THR A 246 -22.65 -32.25 15.80
CA THR A 246 -21.85 -32.50 17.02
C THR A 246 -22.71 -32.28 18.27
N LEU A 247 -23.44 -31.16 18.32
CA LEU A 247 -24.33 -30.85 19.43
C LEU A 247 -25.45 -31.89 19.62
N TYR A 248 -26.09 -32.26 18.50
CA TYR A 248 -27.11 -33.31 18.48
C TYR A 248 -26.57 -34.64 19.00
N SER A 249 -25.39 -35.08 18.53
CA SER A 249 -24.79 -36.34 18.97
C SER A 249 -24.46 -36.35 20.46
N VAL A 250 -23.91 -35.22 20.99
CA VAL A 250 -23.62 -35.07 22.41
C VAL A 250 -24.90 -35.12 23.26
N LEU A 251 -25.93 -34.38 22.84
CA LEU A 251 -27.22 -34.38 23.54
C LEU A 251 -27.87 -35.77 23.55
N LEU A 252 -27.83 -36.47 22.42
CA LEU A 252 -28.37 -37.83 22.31
C LEU A 252 -27.63 -38.80 23.24
N CYS A 253 -26.30 -38.75 23.26
CA CYS A 253 -25.49 -39.54 24.20
C CYS A 253 -25.85 -39.24 25.66
N ALA A 254 -26.02 -37.97 26.01
CA ALA A 254 -26.41 -37.56 27.35
C ALA A 254 -27.78 -38.08 27.75
N ILE A 255 -28.76 -38.04 26.84
CA ILE A 255 -30.10 -38.57 27.08
C ILE A 255 -30.04 -40.10 27.27
N CYS A 256 -29.31 -40.83 26.44
CA CYS A 256 -29.15 -42.28 26.58
C CYS A 256 -28.52 -42.67 27.89
N LEU A 257 -27.54 -41.92 28.36
CA LEU A 257 -26.92 -42.11 29.69
C LEU A 257 -27.91 -41.86 30.83
N LEU A 258 -28.66 -40.77 30.80
CA LEU A 258 -29.64 -40.42 31.83
C LEU A 258 -30.82 -41.41 31.88
N THR A 259 -31.25 -41.94 30.75
CA THR A 259 -32.38 -42.87 30.67
C THR A 259 -31.97 -44.34 30.75
N ASN A 260 -30.66 -44.62 30.85
CA ASN A 260 -30.07 -45.96 30.83
C ASN A 260 -30.56 -46.79 29.59
N THR A 261 -30.71 -46.14 28.44
CA THR A 261 -31.12 -46.76 27.18
C THR A 261 -29.92 -46.94 26.26
N PRO A 262 -29.91 -48.01 25.41
CA PRO A 262 -28.86 -48.15 24.42
C PRO A 262 -28.93 -47.05 23.38
N PHE A 263 -27.75 -46.71 22.77
CA PHE A 263 -27.67 -45.72 21.73
C PHE A 263 -28.50 -46.17 20.50
N PRO A 264 -29.38 -45.30 19.98
CA PRO A 264 -30.41 -45.73 19.01
C PRO A 264 -29.89 -45.98 17.59
N PHE A 265 -28.67 -45.57 17.25
CA PHE A 265 -28.09 -45.71 15.92
C PHE A 265 -26.90 -46.66 15.89
N VAL A 266 -26.85 -47.47 14.85
CA VAL A 266 -25.66 -48.27 14.50
C VAL A 266 -24.74 -47.46 13.57
N PRO A 267 -23.43 -47.75 13.54
CA PRO A 267 -22.46 -46.94 12.80
C PRO A 267 -22.80 -46.69 11.33
N ILE A 268 -23.36 -47.69 10.64
CA ILE A 268 -23.74 -47.53 9.24
C ILE A 268 -24.90 -46.51 9.02
N GLN A 269 -25.82 -46.41 9.96
CA GLN A 269 -26.92 -45.44 9.92
C GLN A 269 -26.38 -44.02 10.10
N ILE A 270 -25.39 -43.82 11.02
CA ILE A 270 -24.72 -42.55 11.22
C ILE A 270 -24.00 -42.14 9.92
N THR A 271 -23.27 -43.06 9.27
CA THR A 271 -22.59 -42.80 8.01
C THR A 271 -23.52 -42.34 6.90
N LEU A 272 -24.72 -42.98 6.81
CA LEU A 272 -25.74 -42.58 5.83
C LEU A 272 -26.33 -41.20 6.14
N ILE A 273 -26.57 -40.90 7.42
CA ILE A 273 -27.03 -39.59 7.86
C ILE A 273 -25.97 -38.50 7.51
N ASP A 274 -24.69 -38.80 7.77
CA ASP A 274 -23.59 -37.92 7.45
C ASP A 274 -23.46 -37.65 5.95
N LEU A 275 -23.58 -38.67 5.13
CA LEU A 275 -23.52 -38.52 3.68
C LEU A 275 -24.66 -37.62 3.14
N ILE A 276 -25.88 -37.77 3.70
CA ILE A 276 -27.06 -37.03 3.23
C ILE A 276 -27.07 -35.61 3.79
N ILE A 277 -26.77 -35.42 5.09
CA ILE A 277 -26.92 -34.13 5.77
C ILE A 277 -25.66 -33.25 5.60
N GLU A 278 -24.46 -33.82 5.59
CA GLU A 278 -23.19 -33.10 5.51
C GLU A 278 -22.55 -33.17 4.13
N GLY A 279 -22.44 -34.38 3.56
CA GLY A 279 -21.74 -34.59 2.30
C GLY A 279 -22.42 -33.88 1.14
N ASN A 280 -23.72 -34.08 1.01
CA ASN A 280 -24.50 -33.55 -0.10
C ASN A 280 -24.59 -31.99 -0.06
N PRO A 281 -25.02 -31.35 1.05
CA PRO A 281 -25.03 -29.90 1.11
C PRO A 281 -23.64 -29.23 0.98
N SER A 282 -22.60 -29.86 1.55
CA SER A 282 -21.23 -29.33 1.43
C SER A 282 -20.70 -29.34 0.00
N PHE A 283 -21.08 -30.38 -0.78
CA PHE A 283 -20.71 -30.46 -2.19
C PHE A 283 -21.38 -29.37 -3.05
N PHE A 284 -22.61 -28.97 -2.73
CA PHE A 284 -23.32 -27.91 -3.46
C PHE A 284 -23.02 -26.52 -2.96
N LEU A 285 -22.40 -26.35 -1.78
CA LEU A 285 -22.04 -25.06 -1.19
C LEU A 285 -20.58 -24.66 -1.48
N SER A 286 -19.74 -25.58 -1.92
CA SER A 286 -18.37 -25.31 -2.36
C SER A 286 -18.32 -24.85 -3.82
#